data_6494484fbcbbc584271252196c01665f
#
_entry.id   6494484fbcbbc584271252196c01665f
#
_cell.length_a   1.000
_cell.length_b   1.000
_cell.length_c   1.000
_cell.angle_alpha   90.00
_cell.angle_beta   90.00
_cell.angle_gamma   90.00
#
_symmetry.space_group_name_H-M   'P 1'
#
loop_
_entity.id
_entity.type
_entity.pdbx_description
1 polymer ?
#
loop_
_entity_poly.entity_id
_entity_poly.type
_entity_poly.pdbx_seq_one_letter_code
_entity_poly.pdbx_strand_id
1 'polypeptide(L)'
;MLREDRSERCRRLVLDAALRLFSRHGYGATSVRQIAEEAGVSVGAVYHHFPDKEAMFRTLIDEYKAITNEPRFPYYRAIRTGLFPNNLEQLGYAARDSVRQYRDYQALFFVDVIEFQGSHVRDFYAGMADRFTVFLEEQRGRGDDMQSRLREGVSPRSALLLASRIFFNYFQMEILFGVSEPFGKSSAEMVREVADILRNGIGSA
;
A
#
# COMPACT_ATOMS: atom_id res chain seq x y z
N MET A 1 -23.94 -8.66 -22.17
CA MET A 1 -23.12 -7.44 -22.31
C MET A 1 -23.71 -6.24 -21.56
N LEU A 2 -24.84 -5.63 -21.96
CA LEU A 2 -25.36 -4.41 -21.27
C LEU A 2 -25.82 -4.60 -19.80
N ARG A 3 -26.25 -5.78 -19.39
CA ARG A 3 -26.77 -6.08 -18.05
C ARG A 3 -25.65 -6.40 -17.07
N GLU A 4 -24.63 -7.11 -17.51
CA GLU A 4 -23.42 -7.41 -16.74
C GLU A 4 -22.58 -6.15 -16.49
N ASP A 5 -22.46 -5.28 -17.49
CA ASP A 5 -21.78 -3.99 -17.40
C ASP A 5 -22.44 -3.06 -16.36
N ARG A 6 -23.79 -3.03 -16.32
CA ARG A 6 -24.55 -2.27 -15.35
C ARG A 6 -24.40 -2.81 -13.92
N SER A 7 -24.35 -4.13 -13.77
CA SER A 7 -24.16 -4.80 -12.47
C SER A 7 -22.78 -4.50 -11.91
N GLU A 8 -21.74 -4.65 -12.72
CA GLU A 8 -20.35 -4.37 -12.28
C GLU A 8 -20.14 -2.87 -11.97
N ARG A 9 -20.74 -1.99 -12.75
CA ARG A 9 -20.73 -0.56 -12.44
C ARG A 9 -21.40 -0.25 -11.10
N CYS A 10 -22.54 -0.87 -10.79
CA CYS A 10 -23.20 -0.71 -9.50
C CYS A 10 -22.29 -1.22 -8.36
N ARG A 11 -21.73 -2.41 -8.53
CA ARG A 11 -20.77 -2.98 -7.56
C ARG A 11 -19.59 -2.04 -7.31
N ARG A 12 -19.01 -1.43 -8.34
CA ARG A 12 -17.92 -0.47 -8.22
C ARG A 12 -18.32 0.80 -7.46
N LEU A 13 -19.49 1.37 -7.76
CA LEU A 13 -20.01 2.54 -7.04
C LEU A 13 -20.17 2.28 -5.54
N VAL A 14 -20.65 1.08 -5.17
CA VAL A 14 -20.77 0.67 -3.76
C VAL A 14 -19.40 0.56 -3.08
N LEU A 15 -18.42 -0.06 -3.73
CA LEU A 15 -17.07 -0.17 -3.18
C LEU A 15 -16.37 1.19 -3.04
N ASP A 16 -16.52 2.07 -4.02
CA ASP A 16 -15.94 3.42 -3.97
C ASP A 16 -16.57 4.25 -2.84
N ALA A 17 -17.87 4.14 -2.62
CA ALA A 17 -18.56 4.76 -1.48
C ALA A 17 -18.09 4.18 -0.14
N ALA A 18 -18.02 2.84 -0.06
CA ALA A 18 -17.55 2.14 1.14
C ALA A 18 -16.11 2.54 1.48
N LEU A 19 -15.21 2.60 0.48
CA LEU A 19 -13.82 3.03 0.67
C LEU A 19 -13.74 4.43 1.28
N ARG A 20 -14.48 5.40 0.70
CA ARG A 20 -14.51 6.77 1.22
C ARG A 20 -15.04 6.87 2.64
N LEU A 21 -16.12 6.15 2.95
CA LEU A 21 -16.74 6.20 4.27
C LEU A 21 -15.91 5.48 5.33
N PHE A 22 -15.41 4.29 5.03
CA PHE A 22 -14.56 3.53 5.96
C PHE A 22 -13.26 4.24 6.26
N SER A 23 -12.61 4.82 5.25
CA SER A 23 -11.34 5.54 5.44
C SER A 23 -11.48 6.83 6.26
N ARG A 24 -12.67 7.49 6.21
CA ARG A 24 -12.91 8.77 6.91
C ARG A 24 -13.52 8.61 8.28
N HIS A 25 -14.44 7.67 8.44
CA HIS A 25 -15.28 7.55 9.63
C HIS A 25 -15.02 6.26 10.43
N GLY A 26 -14.25 5.32 9.88
CA GLY A 26 -14.08 3.98 10.44
C GLY A 26 -15.19 3.02 10.01
N TYR A 27 -14.96 1.74 10.24
CA TYR A 27 -15.91 0.69 9.87
C TYR A 27 -17.16 0.70 10.76
N GLY A 28 -16.98 0.80 12.10
CA GLY A 28 -18.08 0.76 13.06
C GLY A 28 -19.08 1.91 12.89
N ALA A 29 -18.60 3.12 12.62
CA ALA A 29 -19.42 4.30 12.43
C ALA A 29 -20.11 4.38 11.05
N THR A 30 -19.78 3.48 10.11
CA THR A 30 -20.36 3.45 8.76
C THR A 30 -21.45 2.41 8.65
N SER A 31 -22.65 2.79 8.19
CA SER A 31 -23.77 1.90 7.94
C SER A 31 -23.94 1.58 6.45
N VAL A 32 -24.53 0.42 6.13
CA VAL A 32 -24.88 0.04 4.74
C VAL A 32 -25.83 1.07 4.09
N ARG A 33 -26.69 1.70 4.88
CA ARG A 33 -27.58 2.76 4.39
C ARG A 33 -26.80 3.99 3.91
N GLN A 34 -25.81 4.43 4.68
CA GLN A 34 -24.92 5.55 4.28
C GLN A 34 -24.12 5.20 3.02
N ILE A 35 -23.63 3.95 2.92
CA ILE A 35 -22.93 3.48 1.71
C ILE A 35 -23.86 3.52 0.49
N ALA A 36 -25.09 3.04 0.62
CA ALA A 36 -26.08 3.06 -0.46
C ALA A 36 -26.41 4.50 -0.91
N GLU A 37 -26.59 5.41 0.06
CA GLU A 37 -26.87 6.82 -0.19
C GLU A 37 -25.68 7.50 -0.90
N GLU A 38 -24.47 7.33 -0.42
CA GLU A 38 -23.22 7.85 -1.03
C GLU A 38 -22.97 7.28 -2.43
N ALA A 39 -23.33 6.01 -2.66
CA ALA A 39 -23.22 5.34 -3.95
C ALA A 39 -24.33 5.71 -4.94
N GLY A 40 -25.42 6.35 -4.49
CA GLY A 40 -26.59 6.67 -5.29
C GLY A 40 -27.40 5.44 -5.71
N VAL A 41 -27.44 4.38 -4.88
CA VAL A 41 -28.14 3.13 -5.15
C VAL A 41 -29.10 2.77 -4.02
N SER A 42 -30.01 1.81 -4.24
CA SER A 42 -30.87 1.30 -3.17
C SER A 42 -30.07 0.37 -2.22
N VAL A 43 -30.51 0.27 -0.96
CA VAL A 43 -29.94 -0.69 0.01
C VAL A 43 -30.08 -2.14 -0.51
N GLY A 44 -31.16 -2.47 -1.19
CA GLY A 44 -31.35 -3.77 -1.83
C GLY A 44 -30.31 -4.06 -2.92
N ALA A 45 -29.89 -3.03 -3.68
CA ALA A 45 -28.82 -3.17 -4.66
C ALA A 45 -27.45 -3.43 -4.00
N VAL A 46 -27.19 -2.84 -2.83
CA VAL A 46 -25.96 -3.14 -2.07
C VAL A 46 -25.94 -4.61 -1.64
N TYR A 47 -27.03 -5.10 -1.03
CA TYR A 47 -27.12 -6.51 -0.58
C TYR A 47 -27.14 -7.52 -1.73
N HIS A 48 -27.52 -7.09 -2.94
CA HIS A 48 -27.39 -7.93 -4.14
C HIS A 48 -25.92 -8.24 -4.47
N HIS A 49 -24.99 -7.31 -4.19
CA HIS A 49 -23.57 -7.46 -4.50
C HIS A 49 -22.72 -7.92 -3.31
N PHE A 50 -23.10 -7.55 -2.10
CA PHE A 50 -22.35 -7.82 -0.89
C PHE A 50 -23.29 -8.33 0.20
N PRO A 51 -23.04 -9.54 0.74
CA PRO A 51 -23.90 -10.13 1.77
C PRO A 51 -23.94 -9.30 3.05
N ASP A 52 -22.85 -8.60 3.36
CA ASP A 52 -22.72 -7.78 4.55
C ASP A 52 -21.67 -6.67 4.36
N LYS A 53 -21.53 -5.83 5.37
CA LYS A 53 -20.59 -4.71 5.40
C LYS A 53 -19.12 -5.19 5.45
N GLU A 54 -18.85 -6.31 6.11
CA GLU A 54 -17.52 -6.89 6.22
C GLU A 54 -17.02 -7.44 4.88
N ALA A 55 -17.90 -8.00 4.05
CA ALA A 55 -17.55 -8.44 2.70
C ALA A 55 -17.06 -7.29 1.83
N MET A 56 -17.65 -6.09 1.96
CA MET A 56 -17.15 -4.89 1.27
C MET A 56 -15.76 -4.50 1.77
N PHE A 57 -15.56 -4.48 3.09
CA PHE A 57 -14.28 -4.14 3.70
C PHE A 57 -13.17 -5.11 3.26
N ARG A 58 -13.42 -6.41 3.33
CA ARG A 58 -12.50 -7.47 2.87
C ARG A 58 -12.17 -7.31 1.39
N THR A 59 -13.17 -7.07 0.55
CA THR A 59 -12.96 -6.84 -0.88
C THR A 59 -12.02 -5.67 -1.14
N LEU A 60 -12.16 -4.56 -0.40
CA LEU A 60 -11.28 -3.40 -0.53
C LEU A 60 -9.84 -3.71 -0.11
N ILE A 61 -9.64 -4.47 0.96
CA ILE A 61 -8.29 -4.92 1.35
C ILE A 61 -7.67 -5.82 0.27
N ASP A 62 -8.44 -6.75 -0.30
CA ASP A 62 -7.96 -7.65 -1.35
C ASP A 62 -7.69 -6.91 -2.67
N GLU A 63 -8.50 -5.89 -3.02
CA GLU A 63 -8.21 -4.99 -4.14
C GLU A 63 -6.87 -4.27 -3.94
N TYR A 64 -6.62 -3.74 -2.75
CA TYR A 64 -5.35 -3.07 -2.51
C TYR A 64 -4.14 -4.04 -2.57
N LYS A 65 -4.29 -5.26 -2.06
CA LYS A 65 -3.27 -6.31 -2.25
C LYS A 65 -2.95 -6.53 -3.73
N ALA A 66 -3.99 -6.63 -4.57
CA ALA A 66 -3.82 -6.80 -6.02
C ALA A 66 -3.12 -5.58 -6.64
N ILE A 67 -3.56 -4.37 -6.32
CA ILE A 67 -3.00 -3.10 -6.82
C ILE A 67 -1.50 -2.99 -6.50
N THR A 68 -1.07 -3.39 -5.30
CA THR A 68 0.36 -3.29 -4.90
C THR A 68 1.28 -4.19 -5.72
N ASN A 69 0.75 -5.17 -6.44
CA ASN A 69 1.51 -6.07 -7.33
C ASN A 69 1.45 -5.64 -8.82
N GLU A 70 0.72 -4.59 -9.14
CA GLU A 70 0.59 -4.13 -10.52
C GLU A 70 1.78 -3.24 -10.94
N PRO A 71 2.21 -3.33 -12.21
CA PRO A 71 3.29 -2.49 -12.75
C PRO A 71 3.04 -0.98 -12.64
N ARG A 72 1.77 -0.57 -12.56
CA ARG A 72 1.39 0.83 -12.36
C ARG A 72 1.53 1.33 -10.93
N PHE A 73 1.67 0.44 -9.93
CA PHE A 73 1.88 0.85 -8.55
C PHE A 73 3.25 1.53 -8.42
N PRO A 74 3.32 2.80 -7.93
CA PRO A 74 4.55 3.58 -8.03
C PRO A 74 5.75 2.90 -7.39
N TYR A 75 5.59 2.35 -6.18
CA TYR A 75 6.67 1.69 -5.46
C TYR A 75 7.13 0.39 -6.15
N TYR A 76 6.18 -0.42 -6.63
CA TYR A 76 6.50 -1.64 -7.36
C TYR A 76 7.29 -1.35 -8.65
N ARG A 77 6.88 -0.31 -9.37
CA ARG A 77 7.61 0.14 -10.57
C ARG A 77 9.04 0.58 -10.24
N ALA A 78 9.19 1.44 -9.20
CA ALA A 78 10.50 1.97 -8.83
C ALA A 78 11.48 0.87 -8.38
N ILE A 79 11.00 -0.15 -7.68
CA ILE A 79 11.85 -1.27 -7.23
C ILE A 79 12.31 -2.15 -8.41
N ARG A 80 11.48 -2.27 -9.46
CA ARG A 80 11.78 -3.12 -10.63
C ARG A 80 12.63 -2.43 -11.69
N THR A 81 12.65 -1.10 -11.73
CA THR A 81 13.37 -0.33 -12.74
C THR A 81 14.68 0.26 -12.24
N GLY A 82 14.92 0.25 -10.94
CA GLY A 82 16.11 0.80 -10.32
C GLY A 82 17.11 -0.25 -9.87
N LEU A 83 18.34 0.21 -9.63
CA LEU A 83 19.42 -0.62 -9.09
C LEU A 83 19.53 -0.38 -7.57
N PHE A 84 18.86 -1.20 -6.79
CA PHE A 84 18.95 -1.11 -5.32
C PHE A 84 20.37 -1.51 -4.84
N PRO A 85 20.98 -0.80 -3.89
CA PRO A 85 20.45 0.33 -3.10
C PRO A 85 20.67 1.72 -3.75
N ASN A 86 21.19 1.82 -4.95
CA ASN A 86 21.51 3.12 -5.59
C ASN A 86 20.26 3.99 -5.86
N ASN A 87 19.09 3.37 -6.01
CA ASN A 87 17.81 4.03 -6.25
C ASN A 87 17.00 4.35 -4.99
N LEU A 88 17.60 4.37 -3.79
CA LEU A 88 16.89 4.60 -2.52
C LEU A 88 16.07 5.89 -2.50
N GLU A 89 16.59 6.99 -3.05
CA GLU A 89 15.81 8.24 -3.15
C GLU A 89 14.57 8.08 -4.03
N GLN A 90 14.71 7.39 -5.17
CA GLN A 90 13.56 7.09 -6.05
C GLN A 90 12.52 6.23 -5.33
N LEU A 91 12.95 5.27 -4.51
CA LEU A 91 12.05 4.47 -3.67
C LEU A 91 11.33 5.32 -2.63
N GLY A 92 12.02 6.29 -2.02
CA GLY A 92 11.41 7.26 -1.11
C GLY A 92 10.30 8.07 -1.79
N TYR A 93 10.57 8.66 -2.94
CA TYR A 93 9.55 9.40 -3.69
C TYR A 93 8.42 8.50 -4.18
N ALA A 94 8.72 7.28 -4.62
CA ALA A 94 7.72 6.32 -5.04
C ALA A 94 6.84 5.84 -3.87
N ALA A 95 7.37 5.74 -2.66
CA ALA A 95 6.58 5.48 -1.46
C ALA A 95 5.62 6.64 -1.17
N ARG A 96 6.09 7.90 -1.24
CA ARG A 96 5.24 9.09 -1.11
C ARG A 96 4.07 9.06 -2.10
N ASP A 97 4.40 8.84 -3.38
CA ASP A 97 3.40 8.85 -4.44
C ASP A 97 2.39 7.69 -4.26
N SER A 98 2.86 6.52 -3.79
CA SER A 98 1.99 5.39 -3.43
C SER A 98 1.05 5.73 -2.26
N VAL A 99 1.56 6.38 -1.20
CA VAL A 99 0.73 6.79 -0.07
C VAL A 99 -0.29 7.85 -0.50
N ARG A 100 0.09 8.85 -1.30
CA ARG A 100 -0.82 9.89 -1.80
C ARG A 100 -1.93 9.29 -2.68
N GLN A 101 -1.56 8.48 -3.64
CA GLN A 101 -2.49 7.92 -4.62
C GLN A 101 -3.49 6.94 -3.99
N TYR A 102 -3.05 6.17 -3.00
CA TYR A 102 -3.84 5.11 -2.38
C TYR A 102 -4.11 5.36 -0.89
N ARG A 103 -4.18 6.65 -0.49
CA ARG A 103 -4.34 7.04 0.91
C ARG A 103 -5.55 6.38 1.60
N ASP A 104 -6.69 6.33 0.92
CA ASP A 104 -7.92 5.79 1.48
C ASP A 104 -7.82 4.27 1.73
N TYR A 105 -7.18 3.53 0.82
CA TYR A 105 -6.88 2.11 1.04
C TYR A 105 -5.91 1.89 2.20
N GLN A 106 -4.87 2.73 2.33
CA GLN A 106 -3.92 2.60 3.43
C GLN A 106 -4.53 2.97 4.78
N ALA A 107 -5.48 3.90 4.82
CA ALA A 107 -6.24 4.22 6.02
C ALA A 107 -7.05 3.01 6.52
N LEU A 108 -7.56 2.16 5.63
CA LEU A 108 -8.26 0.92 6.03
C LEU A 108 -7.38 -0.02 6.86
N PHE A 109 -6.05 0.01 6.70
CA PHE A 109 -5.16 -0.83 7.49
C PHE A 109 -5.17 -0.44 8.97
N PHE A 110 -5.28 0.86 9.26
CA PHE A 110 -5.42 1.34 10.64
C PHE A 110 -6.81 1.01 11.19
N VAL A 111 -7.85 1.13 10.37
CA VAL A 111 -9.22 0.71 10.73
C VAL A 111 -9.24 -0.79 11.05
N ASP A 112 -8.60 -1.63 10.23
CA ASP A 112 -8.54 -3.07 10.45
C ASP A 112 -7.85 -3.44 11.76
N VAL A 113 -6.73 -2.77 12.07
CA VAL A 113 -6.01 -3.03 13.34
C VAL A 113 -6.89 -2.69 14.54
N ILE A 114 -7.64 -1.59 14.50
CA ILE A 114 -8.47 -1.13 15.62
C ILE A 114 -9.75 -1.96 15.75
N GLU A 115 -10.46 -2.20 14.66
CA GLU A 115 -11.82 -2.77 14.69
C GLU A 115 -11.84 -4.29 14.45
N PHE A 116 -10.83 -4.86 13.78
CA PHE A 116 -10.73 -6.28 13.43
C PHE A 116 -9.47 -6.97 13.98
N GLN A 117 -8.69 -6.28 14.83
CA GLN A 117 -7.44 -6.81 15.40
C GLN A 117 -6.44 -7.26 14.33
N GLY A 118 -6.46 -6.60 13.17
CA GLY A 118 -5.57 -6.88 12.05
C GLY A 118 -5.90 -8.16 11.26
N SER A 119 -7.10 -8.71 11.39
CA SER A 119 -7.45 -10.01 10.81
C SER A 119 -7.39 -10.05 9.28
N HIS A 120 -7.70 -8.92 8.59
CA HIS A 120 -7.68 -8.84 7.12
C HIS A 120 -6.32 -8.40 6.56
N VAL A 121 -5.56 -7.57 7.30
CA VAL A 121 -4.26 -7.06 6.82
C VAL A 121 -3.08 -7.95 7.22
N ARG A 122 -3.27 -8.92 8.12
CA ARG A 122 -2.22 -9.84 8.55
C ARG A 122 -1.53 -10.53 7.38
N ASP A 123 -2.32 -11.08 6.47
CA ASP A 123 -1.81 -11.80 5.29
C ASP A 123 -1.09 -10.87 4.31
N PHE A 124 -1.50 -9.61 4.22
CA PHE A 124 -0.79 -8.61 3.43
C PHE A 124 0.65 -8.42 3.93
N TYR A 125 0.82 -8.26 5.23
CA TYR A 125 2.15 -8.08 5.82
C TYR A 125 2.96 -9.38 5.85
N ALA A 126 2.36 -10.52 6.14
CA ALA A 126 3.02 -11.81 6.07
C ALA A 126 3.54 -12.11 4.66
N GLY A 127 2.72 -11.87 3.64
CA GLY A 127 3.10 -12.10 2.25
C GLY A 127 4.07 -11.08 1.66
N MET A 128 4.37 -9.95 2.33
CA MET A 128 5.29 -8.96 1.80
C MET A 128 6.70 -9.50 1.63
N ALA A 129 7.18 -10.26 2.60
CA ALA A 129 8.50 -10.86 2.55
C ALA A 129 8.64 -11.88 1.40
N ASP A 130 7.60 -12.64 1.12
CA ASP A 130 7.57 -13.61 0.03
C ASP A 130 7.55 -12.92 -1.34
N ARG A 131 6.80 -11.82 -1.47
CA ARG A 131 6.83 -11.00 -2.69
C ARG A 131 8.22 -10.46 -3.01
N PHE A 132 8.98 -10.03 -2.00
CA PHE A 132 10.37 -9.63 -2.22
C PHE A 132 11.27 -10.81 -2.56
N THR A 133 11.04 -11.99 -2.03
CA THR A 133 11.77 -13.20 -2.41
C THR A 133 11.57 -13.52 -3.90
N VAL A 134 10.32 -13.59 -4.36
CA VAL A 134 9.99 -13.81 -5.78
C VAL A 134 10.64 -12.73 -6.67
N PHE A 135 10.53 -11.46 -6.28
CA PHE A 135 11.17 -10.36 -7.01
C PHE A 135 12.70 -10.55 -7.13
N LEU A 136 13.38 -10.94 -6.04
CA LEU A 136 14.83 -11.14 -6.03
C LEU A 136 15.26 -12.32 -6.90
N GLU A 137 14.48 -13.40 -6.92
CA GLU A 137 14.71 -14.54 -7.80
C GLU A 137 14.58 -14.15 -9.29
N GLU A 138 13.55 -13.35 -9.63
CA GLU A 138 13.38 -12.81 -10.98
C GLU A 138 14.56 -11.93 -11.42
N GLN A 139 15.06 -11.05 -10.51
CA GLN A 139 16.21 -10.19 -10.81
C GLN A 139 17.49 -11.02 -11.03
N ARG A 140 17.74 -12.00 -10.17
CA ARG A 140 18.88 -12.92 -10.33
C ARG A 140 18.80 -13.69 -11.67
N GLY A 141 17.61 -14.13 -12.07
CA GLY A 141 17.39 -14.77 -13.36
C GLY A 141 17.66 -13.87 -14.57
N ARG A 142 17.65 -12.55 -14.37
CA ARG A 142 18.01 -11.52 -15.38
C ARG A 142 19.48 -11.10 -15.31
N GLY A 143 20.27 -11.72 -14.44
CA GLY A 143 21.69 -11.38 -14.25
C GLY A 143 21.94 -10.21 -13.29
N ASP A 144 20.94 -9.73 -12.56
CA ASP A 144 21.13 -8.72 -11.52
C ASP A 144 21.42 -9.38 -10.17
N ASP A 145 22.67 -9.34 -9.75
CA ASP A 145 23.11 -9.77 -8.41
C ASP A 145 23.08 -8.60 -7.42
N MET A 146 21.91 -8.39 -6.82
CA MET A 146 21.72 -7.36 -5.79
C MET A 146 22.61 -7.60 -4.57
N GLN A 147 22.96 -8.84 -4.23
CA GLN A 147 23.81 -9.16 -3.08
C GLN A 147 25.21 -8.53 -3.19
N SER A 148 25.77 -8.46 -4.40
CA SER A 148 27.09 -7.89 -4.65
C SER A 148 27.18 -6.38 -4.36
N ARG A 149 26.03 -5.69 -4.27
CA ARG A 149 25.95 -4.26 -3.95
C ARG A 149 25.69 -3.96 -2.47
N LEU A 150 25.53 -5.01 -1.67
CA LEU A 150 25.26 -4.88 -0.24
C LEU A 150 26.50 -5.32 0.56
N ARG A 151 26.72 -4.70 1.71
CA ARG A 151 27.79 -5.14 2.61
C ARG A 151 27.54 -6.57 3.10
N GLU A 152 28.61 -7.23 3.46
CA GLU A 152 28.58 -8.59 4.04
C GLU A 152 27.64 -8.66 5.25
N GLY A 153 26.85 -9.73 5.34
CA GLY A 153 25.86 -9.96 6.39
C GLY A 153 24.50 -9.29 6.19
N VAL A 154 24.33 -8.42 5.17
CA VAL A 154 23.05 -7.80 4.85
C VAL A 154 22.36 -8.55 3.71
N SER A 155 21.21 -9.15 3.98
CA SER A 155 20.43 -9.80 2.92
C SER A 155 19.63 -8.79 2.10
N PRO A 156 19.50 -8.95 0.76
CA PRO A 156 18.69 -8.09 -0.09
C PRO A 156 17.23 -8.00 0.36
N ARG A 157 16.66 -9.10 0.82
CA ARG A 157 15.30 -9.17 1.34
C ARG A 157 15.11 -8.25 2.56
N SER A 158 16.02 -8.33 3.53
CA SER A 158 15.96 -7.49 4.74
C SER A 158 16.17 -6.02 4.42
N ALA A 159 17.12 -5.70 3.53
CA ALA A 159 17.39 -4.34 3.10
C ALA A 159 16.18 -3.70 2.41
N LEU A 160 15.53 -4.42 1.49
CA LEU A 160 14.31 -3.97 0.81
C LEU A 160 13.14 -3.78 1.78
N LEU A 161 12.94 -4.72 2.72
CA LEU A 161 11.89 -4.61 3.73
C LEU A 161 12.11 -3.39 4.63
N LEU A 162 13.35 -3.18 5.09
CA LEU A 162 13.69 -2.05 5.94
C LEU A 162 13.47 -0.71 5.21
N ALA A 163 14.01 -0.57 4.00
CA ALA A 163 13.83 0.65 3.20
C ALA A 163 12.34 0.94 2.93
N SER A 164 11.56 -0.09 2.56
CA SER A 164 10.11 0.04 2.35
C SER A 164 9.41 0.53 3.61
N ARG A 165 9.71 -0.09 4.76
CA ARG A 165 9.07 0.25 6.03
C ARG A 165 9.34 1.68 6.46
N ILE A 166 10.59 2.14 6.36
CA ILE A 166 10.98 3.49 6.76
C ILE A 166 10.25 4.52 5.89
N PHE A 167 10.30 4.40 4.56
CA PHE A 167 9.68 5.38 3.68
C PHE A 167 8.15 5.38 3.77
N PHE A 168 7.50 4.20 3.79
CA PHE A 168 6.05 4.14 3.92
C PHE A 168 5.59 4.69 5.27
N ASN A 169 6.24 4.33 6.38
CA ASN A 169 5.87 4.83 7.71
C ASN A 169 6.01 6.36 7.79
N TYR A 170 7.10 6.93 7.26
CA TYR A 170 7.29 8.37 7.21
C TYR A 170 6.16 9.07 6.46
N PHE A 171 5.85 8.62 5.24
CA PHE A 171 4.81 9.26 4.44
C PHE A 171 3.40 8.96 4.92
N GLN A 172 3.16 7.87 5.63
CA GLN A 172 1.89 7.65 6.34
C GLN A 172 1.70 8.69 7.45
N MET A 173 2.73 9.00 8.25
CA MET A 173 2.66 10.06 9.26
C MET A 173 2.38 11.43 8.62
N GLU A 174 3.08 11.75 7.53
CA GLU A 174 2.91 13.04 6.85
C GLU A 174 1.53 13.15 6.19
N ILE A 175 1.09 12.14 5.46
CA ILE A 175 -0.08 12.22 4.56
C ILE A 175 -1.37 11.76 5.23
N LEU A 176 -1.34 10.66 6.00
CA LEU A 176 -2.55 10.13 6.64
C LEU A 176 -2.84 10.79 7.98
N PHE A 177 -1.79 11.06 8.77
CA PHE A 177 -1.96 11.68 10.10
C PHE A 177 -1.88 13.21 10.04
N GLY A 178 -1.49 13.78 8.88
CA GLY A 178 -1.40 15.23 8.69
C GLY A 178 -0.26 15.89 9.47
N VAL A 179 0.77 15.13 9.85
CA VAL A 179 1.94 15.66 10.56
C VAL A 179 2.85 16.34 9.55
N SER A 180 2.85 17.67 9.51
CA SER A 180 3.77 18.42 8.66
C SER A 180 5.21 18.25 9.16
N GLU A 181 6.12 17.92 8.25
CA GLU A 181 7.56 17.79 8.53
C GLU A 181 7.86 16.98 9.81
N PRO A 182 7.50 15.67 9.88
CA PRO A 182 7.52 14.88 11.11
C PRO A 182 8.85 14.90 11.87
N PHE A 183 9.97 15.18 11.17
CA PHE A 183 11.32 15.28 11.74
C PHE A 183 11.92 16.68 11.61
N GLY A 184 11.09 17.72 11.45
CA GLY A 184 11.54 19.10 11.30
C GLY A 184 12.28 19.36 9.99
N LYS A 185 12.06 18.52 8.97
CA LYS A 185 12.69 18.60 7.64
C LYS A 185 11.64 18.39 6.56
N SER A 186 11.85 19.04 5.42
CA SER A 186 11.00 18.79 4.24
C SER A 186 11.08 17.33 3.79
N SER A 187 10.02 16.84 3.13
CA SER A 187 10.01 15.47 2.57
C SER A 187 11.22 15.17 1.69
N ALA A 188 11.72 16.16 0.93
CA ALA A 188 12.87 15.99 0.05
C ALA A 188 14.18 15.84 0.84
N GLU A 189 14.37 16.62 1.90
CA GLU A 189 15.53 16.50 2.79
C GLU A 189 15.50 15.16 3.52
N MET A 190 14.34 14.76 4.03
CA MET A 190 14.18 13.49 4.72
C MET A 190 14.46 12.29 3.81
N VAL A 191 13.97 12.31 2.56
CA VAL A 191 14.25 11.23 1.60
C VAL A 191 15.74 11.10 1.33
N ARG A 192 16.45 12.23 1.11
CA ARG A 192 17.91 12.22 0.89
C ARG A 192 18.67 11.70 2.11
N GLU A 193 18.33 12.18 3.29
CA GLU A 193 19.00 11.78 4.53
C GLU A 193 18.79 10.30 4.85
N VAL A 194 17.55 9.81 4.75
CA VAL A 194 17.25 8.38 4.94
C VAL A 194 17.95 7.52 3.89
N ALA A 195 17.95 7.96 2.63
CA ALA A 195 18.66 7.24 1.57
C ALA A 195 20.16 7.18 1.83
N ASP A 196 20.76 8.27 2.35
CA ASP A 196 22.17 8.31 2.70
C ASP A 196 22.49 7.39 3.90
N ILE A 197 21.70 7.47 4.98
CA ILE A 197 21.85 6.60 6.15
C ILE A 197 21.73 5.12 5.76
N LEU A 198 20.73 4.78 4.96
CA LEU A 198 20.52 3.39 4.51
C LEU A 198 21.65 2.92 3.58
N ARG A 199 22.15 3.79 2.69
CA ARG A 199 23.26 3.47 1.78
C ARG A 199 24.54 3.22 2.54
N ASN A 200 24.90 4.10 3.46
CA ASN A 200 26.11 3.98 4.27
C ASN A 200 26.02 2.83 5.29
N GLY A 201 24.81 2.46 5.73
CA GLY A 201 24.58 1.32 6.62
C GLY A 201 24.40 -0.04 5.91
N ILE A 202 23.91 -0.08 4.67
CA ILE A 202 23.57 -1.31 3.94
C ILE A 202 24.31 -1.47 2.61
N GLY A 203 24.94 -0.43 2.08
CA GLY A 203 25.78 -0.50 0.89
C GLY A 203 27.13 -1.15 1.17
N SER A 204 27.77 -1.71 0.14
CA SER A 204 29.18 -2.12 0.19
C SER A 204 30.05 -0.86 0.23
N ALA A 205 31.13 -0.92 1.00
CA ALA A 205 32.16 0.11 1.01
C ALA A 205 32.90 0.18 -0.33
#